data_5a23584f7f7a95e47e74c7e690634623
#
_entry.id   5a23584f7f7a95e47e74c7e690634623
#
_cell.length_a   1.000
_cell.length_b   1.000
_cell.length_c   1.000
_cell.angle_alpha   90.00
_cell.angle_beta   90.00
_cell.angle_gamma   90.00
#
_symmetry.space_group_name_H-M   'P 1'
#
loop_
_entity.id
_entity.type
_entity.pdbx_description
1 polymer ?
#
loop_
_entity_poly.entity_id
_entity_poly.type
_entity_poly.pdbx_seq_one_letter_code
_entity_poly.pdbx_strand_id
1 'polypeptide(L)'
;FWANAKRGHCGIVRRTLTAGDEFSITLPVAPIDGFEARLETLGREMTRADRFTQLAVAAADEAVIDAGLSFANGLGARTAAIIGTGIGGQTTFDAAYLAMLKHGKKPHPLSILKIIPNAPASHLSIRFGLKGPAFAISSACASGAHSIGVAADLIRFGAADAALAGASEAMLTYGAMETWKGMHIMSDELCRPFSKNRKGLIIGEGAGVLVLEEMEAAKKRGAKIYAEVAGFGMNADGKDMIN
;
A
#
# COMPACT_ATOMS: atom_id res chain seq x y z
N PHE A 1 -5.98 0.23 15.45
CA PHE A 1 -5.78 -1.08 14.81
C PHE A 1 -5.43 -2.17 15.84
N TRP A 2 -4.28 -2.10 16.55
CA TRP A 2 -3.76 -3.17 17.41
C TRP A 2 -4.72 -3.61 18.54
N ALA A 3 -5.41 -2.68 19.16
CA ALA A 3 -6.39 -2.99 20.21
C ALA A 3 -7.57 -3.83 19.68
N ASN A 4 -8.02 -3.57 18.46
CA ASN A 4 -9.06 -4.35 17.79
C ASN A 4 -8.55 -5.73 17.37
N ALA A 5 -7.34 -5.80 16.79
CA ALA A 5 -6.70 -7.06 16.43
C ALA A 5 -6.55 -8.00 17.65
N LYS A 6 -6.06 -7.49 18.78
CA LYS A 6 -5.95 -8.27 20.04
C LYS A 6 -7.28 -8.78 20.59
N ARG A 7 -8.39 -8.09 20.31
CA ARG A 7 -9.74 -8.51 20.70
C ARG A 7 -10.39 -9.46 19.69
N GLY A 8 -9.71 -9.79 18.60
CA GLY A 8 -10.27 -10.62 17.54
C GLY A 8 -11.36 -9.92 16.74
N HIS A 9 -11.38 -8.58 16.71
CA HIS A 9 -12.38 -7.84 15.95
C HIS A 9 -12.17 -8.08 14.44
N CYS A 10 -13.20 -8.57 13.77
CA CYS A 10 -13.18 -8.83 12.33
C CYS A 10 -13.66 -7.59 11.57
N GLY A 11 -12.83 -7.09 10.65
CA GLY A 11 -13.16 -5.96 9.78
C GLY A 11 -13.84 -6.35 8.46
N ILE A 12 -14.17 -7.64 8.27
CA ILE A 12 -14.84 -8.11 7.06
C ILE A 12 -16.32 -7.75 7.12
N VAL A 13 -16.82 -7.11 6.07
CA VAL A 13 -18.22 -6.73 5.91
C VAL A 13 -18.69 -7.10 4.50
N ARG A 14 -20.01 -7.36 4.34
CA ARG A 14 -20.58 -7.47 2.99
C ARG A 14 -20.81 -6.08 2.42
N ARG A 15 -20.30 -5.85 1.22
CA ARG A 15 -20.42 -4.56 0.53
C ARG A 15 -20.81 -4.76 -0.92
N THR A 16 -21.68 -3.88 -1.42
CA THR A 16 -22.00 -3.78 -2.84
C THR A 16 -21.05 -2.78 -3.48
N LEU A 17 -20.32 -3.24 -4.49
CA LEU A 17 -19.46 -2.43 -5.34
C LEU A 17 -20.14 -2.25 -6.69
N THR A 18 -20.13 -1.03 -7.23
CA THR A 18 -20.86 -0.68 -8.46
C THR A 18 -19.94 -0.12 -9.53
N ALA A 19 -20.32 -0.30 -10.80
CA ALA A 19 -19.71 0.40 -11.94
C ALA A 19 -20.86 1.02 -12.77
N GLY A 20 -21.15 2.29 -12.49
CA GLY A 20 -22.37 2.96 -12.93
C GLY A 20 -23.61 2.34 -12.31
N ASP A 21 -24.77 2.49 -12.97
CA ASP A 21 -26.06 2.01 -12.47
C ASP A 21 -26.38 0.55 -12.92
N GLU A 22 -25.59 0.02 -13.87
CA GLU A 22 -25.89 -1.25 -14.55
C GLU A 22 -25.17 -2.45 -13.94
N PHE A 23 -24.03 -2.22 -13.32
CA PHE A 23 -23.16 -3.29 -12.83
C PHE A 23 -22.96 -3.19 -11.33
N SER A 24 -23.21 -4.29 -10.64
CA SER A 24 -22.97 -4.39 -9.20
C SER A 24 -22.57 -5.78 -8.79
N ILE A 25 -21.75 -5.88 -7.75
CA ILE A 25 -21.40 -7.14 -7.10
C ILE A 25 -21.45 -6.96 -5.59
N THR A 26 -22.05 -7.89 -4.89
CA THR A 26 -22.12 -7.91 -3.42
C THR A 26 -21.33 -9.10 -2.88
N LEU A 27 -20.26 -8.80 -2.12
CA LEU A 27 -19.36 -9.82 -1.59
C LEU A 27 -18.74 -9.37 -0.26
N PRO A 28 -18.16 -10.32 0.52
CA PRO A 28 -17.39 -9.96 1.70
C PRO A 28 -16.08 -9.29 1.27
N VAL A 29 -15.77 -8.17 1.91
CA VAL A 29 -14.55 -7.38 1.72
C VAL A 29 -14.07 -6.81 3.05
N ALA A 30 -12.82 -6.36 3.13
CA ALA A 30 -12.26 -5.68 4.30
C ALA A 30 -11.87 -4.22 3.93
N PRO A 31 -12.82 -3.28 3.93
CA PRO A 31 -12.57 -1.89 3.61
C PRO A 31 -12.01 -1.11 4.81
N ILE A 32 -11.45 0.07 4.54
CA ILE A 32 -11.14 1.08 5.53
C ILE A 32 -12.27 2.12 5.50
N ASP A 33 -13.16 2.06 6.49
CA ASP A 33 -14.24 3.01 6.65
C ASP A 33 -13.79 4.26 7.43
N GLY A 34 -14.44 5.40 7.17
CA GLY A 34 -14.15 6.65 7.86
C GLY A 34 -12.82 7.29 7.51
N PHE A 35 -12.19 6.90 6.40
CA PHE A 35 -10.91 7.43 5.97
C PHE A 35 -11.00 8.89 5.47
N GLU A 36 -12.19 9.38 5.15
CA GLU A 36 -12.45 10.73 4.65
C GLU A 36 -11.94 11.80 5.62
N ALA A 37 -12.21 11.63 6.92
CA ALA A 37 -11.73 12.53 7.96
C ALA A 37 -10.19 12.57 8.05
N ARG A 38 -9.52 11.42 7.82
CA ARG A 38 -8.06 11.36 7.75
C ARG A 38 -7.55 12.02 6.48
N LEU A 39 -8.21 11.81 5.35
CA LEU A 39 -7.84 12.40 4.07
C LEU A 39 -7.82 13.92 4.11
N GLU A 40 -8.77 14.56 4.81
CA GLU A 40 -8.80 16.02 4.99
C GLU A 40 -7.52 16.56 5.66
N THR A 41 -6.92 15.78 6.56
CA THR A 41 -5.67 16.15 7.26
C THR A 41 -4.40 15.95 6.43
N LEU A 42 -4.47 15.20 5.34
CA LEU A 42 -3.30 14.90 4.48
C LEU A 42 -2.94 16.02 3.51
N GLY A 43 -3.84 16.97 3.28
CA GLY A 43 -3.68 18.07 2.35
C GLY A 43 -4.52 17.92 1.08
N ARG A 44 -4.82 19.04 0.45
CA ARG A 44 -5.69 19.12 -0.74
C ARG A 44 -5.20 18.28 -1.92
N GLU A 45 -3.90 18.17 -2.09
CA GLU A 45 -3.29 17.38 -3.16
C GLU A 45 -3.67 15.89 -3.05
N MET A 46 -3.86 15.38 -1.84
CA MET A 46 -4.23 13.98 -1.60
C MET A 46 -5.66 13.66 -2.05
N THR A 47 -6.58 14.62 -2.10
CA THR A 47 -7.92 14.38 -2.63
C THR A 47 -7.92 14.04 -4.12
N ARG A 48 -6.82 14.34 -4.83
CA ARG A 48 -6.63 14.04 -6.24
C ARG A 48 -5.77 12.80 -6.50
N ALA A 49 -5.18 12.22 -5.48
CA ALA A 49 -4.41 10.97 -5.59
C ALA A 49 -5.35 9.76 -5.65
N ASP A 50 -4.86 8.63 -6.19
CA ASP A 50 -5.59 7.37 -6.08
C ASP A 50 -5.61 6.86 -4.63
N ARG A 51 -6.59 6.04 -4.30
CA ARG A 51 -6.82 5.53 -2.94
C ARG A 51 -5.60 4.84 -2.34
N PHE A 52 -4.89 3.99 -3.10
CA PHE A 52 -3.69 3.32 -2.60
C PHE A 52 -2.58 4.32 -2.22
N THR A 53 -2.44 5.41 -2.97
CA THR A 53 -1.50 6.48 -2.64
C THR A 53 -1.92 7.23 -1.38
N GLN A 54 -3.21 7.53 -1.23
CA GLN A 54 -3.75 8.17 -0.03
C GLN A 54 -3.47 7.35 1.23
N LEU A 55 -3.70 6.04 1.17
CA LEU A 55 -3.43 5.11 2.28
C LEU A 55 -1.93 5.04 2.60
N ALA A 56 -1.07 4.97 1.58
CA ALA A 56 0.38 4.96 1.78
C ALA A 56 0.89 6.22 2.47
N VAL A 57 0.41 7.39 2.04
CA VAL A 57 0.80 8.68 2.63
C VAL A 57 0.31 8.80 4.08
N ALA A 58 -0.90 8.34 4.37
CA ALA A 58 -1.43 8.32 5.73
C ALA A 58 -0.59 7.44 6.66
N ALA A 59 -0.24 6.22 6.21
CA ALA A 59 0.60 5.29 6.97
C ALA A 59 2.03 5.83 7.16
N ALA A 60 2.60 6.48 6.14
CA ALA A 60 3.92 7.09 6.24
C ALA A 60 3.95 8.28 7.20
N ASP A 61 2.92 9.13 7.22
CA ASP A 61 2.80 10.20 8.22
C ASP A 61 2.84 9.65 9.65
N GLU A 62 2.06 8.60 9.91
CA GLU A 62 2.04 7.95 11.21
C GLU A 62 3.41 7.35 11.57
N ALA A 63 4.05 6.67 10.62
CA ALA A 63 5.38 6.08 10.83
C ALA A 63 6.46 7.13 11.13
N VAL A 64 6.47 8.24 10.40
CA VAL A 64 7.43 9.34 10.60
C VAL A 64 7.22 10.03 11.94
N ILE A 65 5.96 10.27 12.34
CA ILE A 65 5.62 10.85 13.65
C ILE A 65 6.05 9.90 14.78
N ASP A 66 5.74 8.62 14.69
CA ASP A 66 6.10 7.61 15.70
C ASP A 66 7.63 7.43 15.82
N ALA A 67 8.35 7.49 14.70
CA ALA A 67 9.79 7.44 14.68
C ALA A 67 10.46 8.72 15.22
N GLY A 68 9.73 9.82 15.34
CA GLY A 68 10.28 11.13 15.69
C GLY A 68 11.37 11.57 14.72
N LEU A 69 11.28 11.18 13.43
CA LEU A 69 12.31 11.42 12.44
C LEU A 69 12.09 12.76 11.73
N SER A 70 13.16 13.52 11.60
CA SER A 70 13.21 14.76 10.80
C SER A 70 14.12 14.57 9.61
N PHE A 71 13.66 14.94 8.44
CA PHE A 71 14.44 14.87 7.19
C PHE A 71 15.27 16.13 6.92
N ALA A 72 15.37 17.02 7.92
CA ALA A 72 16.25 18.18 7.89
C ALA A 72 17.75 17.78 7.92
N ASN A 73 18.62 18.77 7.81
CA ASN A 73 20.07 18.62 7.95
C ASN A 73 20.70 17.57 7.01
N GLY A 74 20.15 17.44 5.81
CA GLY A 74 20.68 16.58 4.75
C GLY A 74 20.14 15.14 4.76
N LEU A 75 19.45 14.68 5.81
CA LEU A 75 18.93 13.31 5.87
C LEU A 75 17.94 13.03 4.73
N GLY A 76 17.10 14.00 4.35
CA GLY A 76 16.19 13.85 3.22
C GLY A 76 16.90 13.52 1.90
N ALA A 77 18.13 14.04 1.69
CA ALA A 77 18.92 13.71 0.50
C ALA A 77 19.39 12.25 0.47
N ARG A 78 19.46 11.60 1.64
CA ARG A 78 19.96 10.25 1.86
C ARG A 78 18.86 9.28 2.29
N THR A 79 17.58 9.68 2.19
CA THR A 79 16.44 8.84 2.57
C THR A 79 15.74 8.29 1.32
N ALA A 80 15.54 6.97 1.29
CA ALA A 80 14.82 6.27 0.24
C ALA A 80 13.30 6.21 0.52
N ALA A 81 12.51 6.02 -0.54
CA ALA A 81 11.06 5.72 -0.46
C ALA A 81 10.75 4.50 -1.34
N ILE A 82 10.56 3.33 -0.71
CA ILE A 82 10.34 2.06 -1.41
C ILE A 82 8.96 1.51 -1.01
N ILE A 83 7.96 1.71 -1.86
CA ILE A 83 6.58 1.32 -1.55
C ILE A 83 6.09 0.26 -2.54
N GLY A 84 5.76 -0.89 -2.02
CA GLY A 84 5.24 -2.02 -2.79
C GLY A 84 3.75 -1.90 -3.10
N THR A 85 3.34 -2.43 -4.24
CA THR A 85 1.94 -2.61 -4.62
C THR A 85 1.83 -3.75 -5.62
N GLY A 86 0.73 -4.49 -5.61
CA GLY A 86 0.48 -5.53 -6.60
C GLY A 86 0.00 -4.97 -7.93
N ILE A 87 -0.88 -3.97 -7.90
CA ILE A 87 -1.59 -3.48 -9.08
C ILE A 87 -1.42 -1.97 -9.31
N GLY A 88 -1.31 -1.18 -8.25
CA GLY A 88 -1.27 0.28 -8.35
C GLY A 88 -2.66 0.92 -8.28
N GLY A 89 -2.89 2.00 -9.02
CA GLY A 89 -4.06 2.86 -8.92
C GLY A 89 -5.32 2.30 -9.57
N GLN A 90 -5.81 1.17 -9.10
CA GLN A 90 -6.97 0.46 -9.65
C GLN A 90 -8.25 1.29 -9.58
N THR A 91 -8.44 2.07 -8.51
CA THR A 91 -9.62 2.92 -8.34
C THR A 91 -9.73 3.96 -9.45
N THR A 92 -8.62 4.63 -9.77
CA THR A 92 -8.55 5.60 -10.88
C THR A 92 -8.68 4.91 -12.22
N PHE A 93 -8.07 3.73 -12.40
CA PHE A 93 -8.12 2.98 -13.65
C PHE A 93 -9.56 2.63 -14.02
N ASP A 94 -10.28 1.96 -13.12
CA ASP A 94 -11.68 1.55 -13.35
C ASP A 94 -12.59 2.75 -13.60
N ALA A 95 -12.46 3.81 -12.79
CA ALA A 95 -13.25 5.03 -12.96
C ALA A 95 -12.98 5.74 -14.31
N ALA A 96 -11.72 5.80 -14.74
CA ALA A 96 -11.35 6.43 -16.00
C ALA A 96 -11.89 5.64 -17.21
N TYR A 97 -11.76 4.31 -17.20
CA TYR A 97 -12.29 3.45 -18.26
C TYR A 97 -13.82 3.49 -18.33
N LEU A 98 -14.49 3.41 -17.19
CA LEU A 98 -15.95 3.52 -17.14
C LEU A 98 -16.43 4.86 -17.72
N ALA A 99 -15.81 5.98 -17.31
CA ALA A 99 -16.15 7.29 -17.81
C ALA A 99 -15.91 7.42 -19.33
N MET A 100 -14.83 6.84 -19.85
CA MET A 100 -14.50 6.87 -21.26
C MET A 100 -15.45 6.01 -22.09
N LEU A 101 -15.67 4.76 -21.70
CA LEU A 101 -16.44 3.80 -22.48
C LEU A 101 -17.95 4.05 -22.40
N LYS A 102 -18.48 4.38 -21.21
CA LYS A 102 -19.91 4.57 -21.00
C LYS A 102 -20.38 6.00 -21.34
N HIS A 103 -19.56 7.01 -21.05
CA HIS A 103 -19.98 8.41 -21.15
C HIS A 103 -19.20 9.21 -22.20
N GLY A 104 -18.30 8.60 -22.97
CA GLY A 104 -17.46 9.28 -23.96
C GLY A 104 -16.56 10.37 -23.36
N LYS A 105 -16.35 10.36 -22.05
CA LYS A 105 -15.52 11.37 -21.37
C LYS A 105 -14.05 11.07 -21.54
N LYS A 106 -13.26 12.08 -21.90
CA LYS A 106 -11.80 11.94 -21.95
C LYS A 106 -11.25 11.75 -20.53
N PRO A 107 -10.28 10.84 -20.33
CA PRO A 107 -9.59 10.71 -19.05
C PRO A 107 -8.94 12.02 -18.60
N HIS A 108 -8.87 12.24 -17.30
CA HIS A 108 -8.16 13.40 -16.77
C HIS A 108 -6.66 13.31 -17.15
N PRO A 109 -6.00 14.41 -17.57
CA PRO A 109 -4.59 14.37 -18.00
C PRO A 109 -3.63 13.75 -16.99
N LEU A 110 -3.91 13.89 -15.67
CA LEU A 110 -3.11 13.32 -14.60
C LEU A 110 -3.51 11.90 -14.22
N SER A 111 -4.44 11.24 -14.93
CA SER A 111 -4.89 9.88 -14.56
C SER A 111 -3.73 8.89 -14.55
N ILE A 112 -2.83 8.98 -15.54
CA ILE A 112 -1.67 8.07 -15.59
C ILE A 112 -0.79 8.20 -14.34
N LEU A 113 -0.55 9.42 -13.85
CA LEU A 113 0.27 9.66 -12.66
C LEU A 113 -0.37 9.13 -11.36
N LYS A 114 -1.68 8.89 -11.37
CA LYS A 114 -2.41 8.28 -10.26
C LYS A 114 -2.37 6.76 -10.34
N ILE A 115 -2.34 6.21 -11.56
CA ILE A 115 -2.43 4.77 -11.81
C ILE A 115 -1.07 4.07 -11.62
N ILE A 116 0.03 4.74 -11.98
CA ILE A 116 1.36 4.10 -11.97
C ILE A 116 1.77 3.61 -10.57
N PRO A 117 2.38 2.41 -10.47
CA PRO A 117 2.73 1.80 -9.17
C PRO A 117 3.64 2.64 -8.28
N ASN A 118 4.51 3.48 -8.84
CA ASN A 118 5.42 4.32 -8.07
C ASN A 118 4.79 5.62 -7.55
N ALA A 119 3.50 5.87 -7.78
CA ALA A 119 2.84 7.08 -7.29
C ALA A 119 3.01 7.29 -5.77
N PRO A 120 2.82 6.28 -4.89
CA PRO A 120 3.06 6.45 -3.45
C PRO A 120 4.49 6.91 -3.13
N ALA A 121 5.51 6.25 -3.69
CA ALA A 121 6.90 6.61 -3.45
C ALA A 121 7.21 8.05 -3.90
N SER A 122 6.66 8.48 -5.03
CA SER A 122 6.79 9.85 -5.53
C SER A 122 6.11 10.86 -4.61
N HIS A 123 4.90 10.56 -4.13
CA HIS A 123 4.21 11.44 -3.17
C HIS A 123 4.96 11.55 -1.83
N LEU A 124 5.53 10.47 -1.31
CA LEU A 124 6.37 10.50 -0.11
C LEU A 124 7.63 11.32 -0.33
N SER A 125 8.29 11.16 -1.48
CA SER A 125 9.45 11.98 -1.85
C SER A 125 9.13 13.48 -1.81
N ILE A 126 8.03 13.90 -2.42
CA ILE A 126 7.59 15.30 -2.44
C ILE A 126 7.22 15.77 -1.03
N ARG A 127 6.42 15.00 -0.30
CA ARG A 127 5.88 15.36 1.01
C ARG A 127 6.96 15.59 2.06
N PHE A 128 7.97 14.75 2.07
CA PHE A 128 9.02 14.77 3.07
C PHE A 128 10.37 15.32 2.55
N GLY A 129 10.42 15.77 1.29
CA GLY A 129 11.65 16.29 0.69
C GLY A 129 12.74 15.23 0.52
N LEU A 130 12.34 13.95 0.26
CA LEU A 130 13.27 12.85 0.09
C LEU A 130 13.88 12.87 -1.31
N LYS A 131 15.21 12.74 -1.39
CA LYS A 131 15.96 12.79 -2.65
C LYS A 131 16.82 11.53 -2.88
N GLY A 132 16.73 10.54 -1.99
CA GLY A 132 17.32 9.22 -2.18
C GLY A 132 16.53 8.38 -3.20
N PRO A 133 16.87 7.10 -3.36
CA PRO A 133 16.15 6.19 -4.25
C PRO A 133 14.63 6.16 -3.96
N ALA A 134 13.80 6.39 -4.98
CA ALA A 134 12.35 6.40 -4.83
C ALA A 134 11.71 5.59 -5.98
N PHE A 135 11.16 4.42 -5.67
CA PHE A 135 10.56 3.53 -6.66
C PHE A 135 9.57 2.55 -6.03
N ALA A 136 8.83 1.82 -6.87
CA ALA A 136 7.93 0.76 -6.45
C ALA A 136 8.51 -0.62 -6.70
N ILE A 137 8.10 -1.58 -5.86
CA ILE A 137 8.30 -3.01 -6.09
C ILE A 137 6.94 -3.65 -6.31
N SER A 138 6.82 -4.45 -7.37
CA SER A 138 5.63 -5.23 -7.66
C SER A 138 6.01 -6.70 -7.83
N SER A 139 5.62 -7.50 -6.85
CA SER A 139 5.79 -8.95 -6.78
C SER A 139 4.56 -9.57 -6.09
N ALA A 140 3.38 -9.15 -6.55
CA ALA A 140 2.08 -9.54 -6.00
C ALA A 140 2.02 -9.36 -4.46
N CYS A 141 1.54 -10.36 -3.72
CA CYS A 141 1.40 -10.31 -2.25
C CYS A 141 2.73 -10.12 -1.50
N ALA A 142 3.86 -10.44 -2.12
CA ALA A 142 5.18 -10.29 -1.52
C ALA A 142 5.76 -8.87 -1.63
N SER A 143 5.13 -7.96 -2.38
CA SER A 143 5.65 -6.61 -2.68
C SER A 143 6.07 -5.84 -1.43
N GLY A 144 5.29 -5.93 -0.34
CA GLY A 144 5.59 -5.24 0.91
C GLY A 144 6.85 -5.78 1.60
N ALA A 145 6.98 -7.10 1.71
CA ALA A 145 8.16 -7.74 2.28
C ALA A 145 9.42 -7.45 1.45
N HIS A 146 9.30 -7.53 0.12
CA HIS A 146 10.39 -7.19 -0.80
C HIS A 146 10.81 -5.70 -0.68
N SER A 147 9.85 -4.79 -0.53
CA SER A 147 10.14 -3.36 -0.34
C SER A 147 10.95 -3.10 0.93
N ILE A 148 10.58 -3.76 2.04
CA ILE A 148 11.30 -3.65 3.31
C ILE A 148 12.72 -4.25 3.18
N GLY A 149 12.86 -5.43 2.57
CA GLY A 149 14.15 -6.08 2.39
C GLY A 149 15.10 -5.27 1.52
N VAL A 150 14.63 -4.81 0.36
CA VAL A 150 15.43 -3.97 -0.56
C VAL A 150 15.82 -2.64 0.10
N ALA A 151 14.91 -2.01 0.85
CA ALA A 151 15.22 -0.78 1.58
C ALA A 151 16.29 -1.01 2.66
N ALA A 152 16.22 -2.14 3.38
CA ALA A 152 17.26 -2.52 4.35
C ALA A 152 18.62 -2.74 3.67
N ASP A 153 18.64 -3.35 2.50
CA ASP A 153 19.89 -3.54 1.73
C ASP A 153 20.45 -2.22 1.20
N LEU A 154 19.61 -1.28 0.76
CA LEU A 154 20.06 0.08 0.39
C LEU A 154 20.77 0.77 1.56
N ILE A 155 20.30 0.59 2.79
CA ILE A 155 20.95 1.13 4.00
C ILE A 155 22.24 0.36 4.29
N ARG A 156 22.24 -0.96 4.27
CA ARG A 156 23.44 -1.80 4.50
C ARG A 156 24.58 -1.49 3.54
N PHE A 157 24.26 -1.24 2.28
CA PHE A 157 25.25 -0.89 1.25
C PHE A 157 25.61 0.60 1.21
N GLY A 158 25.07 1.40 2.13
CA GLY A 158 25.37 2.83 2.19
C GLY A 158 24.77 3.66 1.05
N ALA A 159 23.82 3.11 0.28
CA ALA A 159 23.10 3.85 -0.76
C ALA A 159 22.04 4.79 -0.19
N ALA A 160 21.57 4.53 1.03
CA ALA A 160 20.69 5.38 1.82
C ALA A 160 21.07 5.33 3.30
N ASP A 161 20.73 6.35 4.08
CA ASP A 161 20.93 6.38 5.53
C ASP A 161 19.63 6.05 6.28
N ALA A 162 18.49 6.30 5.63
CA ALA A 162 17.17 5.96 6.10
C ALA A 162 16.24 5.57 4.93
N ALA A 163 15.11 4.95 5.22
CA ALA A 163 14.10 4.64 4.23
C ALA A 163 12.69 4.65 4.82
N LEU A 164 11.72 5.11 4.03
CA LEU A 164 10.32 4.78 4.20
C LEU A 164 10.02 3.55 3.33
N ALA A 165 9.67 2.43 3.95
CA ALA A 165 9.51 1.16 3.27
C ALA A 165 8.24 0.43 3.70
N GLY A 166 7.52 -0.16 2.76
CA GLY A 166 6.28 -0.87 3.04
C GLY A 166 5.46 -1.12 1.79
N ALA A 167 4.16 -1.19 1.93
CA ALA A 167 3.25 -1.39 0.81
C ALA A 167 1.90 -0.73 1.04
N SER A 168 1.18 -0.56 -0.05
CA SER A 168 -0.21 -0.11 -0.07
C SER A 168 -0.98 -0.74 -1.22
N GLU A 169 -2.24 -1.11 -0.95
CA GLU A 169 -3.14 -1.65 -1.96
C GLU A 169 -4.58 -1.15 -1.73
N ALA A 170 -5.27 -0.81 -2.82
CA ALA A 170 -6.68 -0.43 -2.79
C ALA A 170 -7.35 -0.84 -4.10
N MET A 171 -7.97 -2.02 -4.09
CA MET A 171 -8.59 -2.60 -5.29
C MET A 171 -10.06 -2.97 -5.10
N LEU A 172 -10.75 -2.37 -4.12
CA LEU A 172 -12.17 -2.66 -3.88
C LEU A 172 -13.05 -1.92 -4.91
N THR A 173 -12.90 -2.29 -6.19
CA THR A 173 -13.68 -1.79 -7.32
C THR A 173 -14.46 -2.93 -7.96
N TYR A 174 -15.53 -2.63 -8.68
CA TYR A 174 -16.33 -3.63 -9.38
C TYR A 174 -15.49 -4.50 -10.32
N GLY A 175 -14.68 -3.86 -11.20
CA GLY A 175 -13.88 -4.56 -12.20
C GLY A 175 -12.83 -5.49 -11.59
N ALA A 176 -12.08 -4.98 -10.60
CA ALA A 176 -11.10 -5.81 -9.90
C ALA A 176 -11.75 -6.99 -9.17
N MET A 177 -12.88 -6.77 -8.50
CA MET A 177 -13.56 -7.83 -7.74
C MET A 177 -14.20 -8.89 -8.62
N GLU A 178 -14.74 -8.54 -9.80
CA GLU A 178 -15.20 -9.54 -10.77
C GLU A 178 -14.03 -10.39 -11.31
N THR A 179 -12.87 -9.78 -11.53
CA THR A 179 -11.67 -10.52 -11.94
C THR A 179 -11.22 -11.51 -10.87
N TRP A 180 -11.17 -11.10 -9.61
CA TRP A 180 -10.83 -11.99 -8.49
C TRP A 180 -11.83 -13.12 -8.31
N LYS A 181 -13.12 -12.82 -8.43
CA LYS A 181 -14.20 -13.82 -8.37
C LYS A 181 -14.07 -14.86 -9.49
N GLY A 182 -13.69 -14.42 -10.69
CA GLY A 182 -13.43 -15.31 -11.84
C GLY A 182 -12.35 -16.35 -11.62
N MET A 183 -11.43 -16.13 -10.69
CA MET A 183 -10.41 -17.11 -10.32
C MET A 183 -10.92 -18.24 -9.40
N HIS A 184 -12.14 -18.15 -8.87
CA HIS A 184 -12.75 -19.13 -7.95
C HIS A 184 -11.96 -19.42 -6.66
N ILE A 185 -11.18 -18.45 -6.18
CA ILE A 185 -10.35 -18.57 -4.97
C ILE A 185 -10.85 -17.71 -3.80
N MET A 186 -11.96 -17.01 -3.99
CA MET A 186 -12.53 -16.16 -2.94
C MET A 186 -13.45 -16.94 -2.01
N SER A 187 -13.48 -16.55 -0.74
CA SER A 187 -14.42 -17.04 0.26
C SER A 187 -15.65 -16.15 0.33
N ASP A 188 -16.82 -16.75 0.52
CA ASP A 188 -18.09 -16.04 0.74
C ASP A 188 -18.37 -15.72 2.22
N GLU A 189 -17.51 -16.17 3.12
CA GLU A 189 -17.71 -16.06 4.57
C GLU A 189 -16.59 -15.28 5.26
N LEU A 190 -15.47 -15.96 5.54
CA LEU A 190 -14.34 -15.46 6.31
C LEU A 190 -13.02 -15.95 5.71
N CYS A 191 -11.97 -15.15 5.87
CA CYS A 191 -10.60 -15.57 5.62
C CYS A 191 -10.07 -16.32 6.85
N ARG A 192 -9.69 -17.58 6.69
CA ARG A 192 -9.18 -18.48 7.75
C ARG A 192 -7.86 -19.10 7.32
N PRO A 193 -6.76 -18.34 7.25
CA PRO A 193 -5.47 -18.88 6.82
C PRO A 193 -5.02 -20.02 7.76
N PHE A 194 -4.39 -21.04 7.17
CA PHE A 194 -3.89 -22.25 7.84
C PHE A 194 -4.95 -23.16 8.47
N SER A 195 -6.21 -22.78 8.48
CA SER A 195 -7.30 -23.55 9.07
C SER A 195 -7.69 -24.74 8.17
N LYS A 196 -8.10 -25.86 8.78
CA LYS A 196 -8.58 -27.05 8.05
C LYS A 196 -9.83 -26.75 7.21
N ASN A 197 -10.67 -25.83 7.66
CA ASN A 197 -11.90 -25.41 6.99
C ASN A 197 -11.79 -24.09 6.22
N ARG A 198 -10.57 -23.72 5.80
CA ARG A 198 -10.38 -22.53 4.94
C ARG A 198 -11.06 -22.70 3.60
N LYS A 199 -11.69 -21.65 3.11
CA LYS A 199 -12.48 -21.65 1.86
C LYS A 199 -12.00 -20.65 0.81
N GLY A 200 -10.88 -20.03 1.02
CA GLY A 200 -10.35 -19.02 0.12
C GLY A 200 -10.02 -17.71 0.82
N LEU A 201 -9.75 -16.69 0.03
CA LEU A 201 -9.34 -15.37 0.51
C LEU A 201 -10.49 -14.36 0.44
N ILE A 202 -10.33 -13.24 1.15
CA ILE A 202 -11.19 -12.06 1.09
C ILE A 202 -10.30 -10.86 0.81
N ILE A 203 -10.69 -10.06 -0.18
CA ILE A 203 -9.93 -8.88 -0.57
C ILE A 203 -10.22 -7.73 0.39
N GLY A 204 -9.16 -7.03 0.76
CA GLY A 204 -9.21 -5.81 1.55
C GLY A 204 -8.42 -4.68 0.90
N GLU A 205 -8.36 -3.57 1.61
CA GLU A 205 -7.47 -2.46 1.29
C GLU A 205 -6.67 -2.06 2.52
N GLY A 206 -5.51 -1.45 2.33
CA GLY A 206 -4.67 -1.02 3.44
C GLY A 206 -3.31 -0.51 3.01
N ALA A 207 -2.58 0.01 4.00
CA ALA A 207 -1.19 0.37 3.87
C ALA A 207 -0.44 0.10 5.18
N GLY A 208 0.83 -0.24 5.06
CA GLY A 208 1.76 -0.32 6.18
C GLY A 208 3.12 0.23 5.75
N VAL A 209 3.65 1.17 6.52
CA VAL A 209 4.94 1.80 6.25
C VAL A 209 5.80 1.73 7.50
N LEU A 210 7.06 1.37 7.33
CA LEU A 210 8.09 1.38 8.35
C LEU A 210 9.11 2.49 8.04
N VAL A 211 9.63 3.11 9.10
CA VAL A 211 10.86 3.90 9.04
C VAL A 211 12.02 2.96 9.33
N LEU A 212 12.92 2.82 8.39
CA LEU A 212 14.20 2.10 8.55
C LEU A 212 15.33 3.13 8.65
N GLU A 213 16.28 2.88 9.53
CA GLU A 213 17.44 3.72 9.76
C GLU A 213 18.68 2.87 9.99
N GLU A 214 19.85 3.43 9.69
CA GLU A 214 21.11 2.84 10.12
C GLU A 214 21.15 2.78 11.67
N MET A 215 21.56 1.63 12.22
CA MET A 215 21.43 1.31 13.65
C MET A 215 22.15 2.31 14.57
N GLU A 216 23.37 2.69 14.24
CA GLU A 216 24.15 3.59 15.10
C GLU A 216 23.64 5.04 15.00
N ALA A 217 23.14 5.45 13.84
CA ALA A 217 22.47 6.74 13.67
C ALA A 217 21.17 6.80 14.51
N ALA A 218 20.36 5.73 14.48
CA ALA A 218 19.15 5.62 15.29
C ALA A 218 19.45 5.68 16.79
N LYS A 219 20.46 4.94 17.26
CA LYS A 219 20.92 4.98 18.66
C LYS A 219 21.43 6.37 19.07
N LYS A 220 22.24 7.01 18.21
CA LYS A 220 22.84 8.32 18.46
C LYS A 220 21.78 9.41 18.67
N ARG A 221 20.67 9.35 17.95
CA ARG A 221 19.58 10.31 18.13
C ARG A 221 18.57 9.92 19.23
N GLY A 222 18.78 8.79 19.91
CA GLY A 222 17.87 8.29 20.95
C GLY A 222 16.54 7.76 20.40
N ALA A 223 16.55 7.17 19.21
CA ALA A 223 15.34 6.62 18.59
C ALA A 223 14.71 5.50 19.44
N LYS A 224 13.38 5.42 19.42
CA LYS A 224 12.65 4.25 19.90
C LYS A 224 12.77 3.14 18.87
N ILE A 225 13.68 2.20 19.10
CA ILE A 225 13.93 1.08 18.19
C ILE A 225 12.98 -0.08 18.56
N TYR A 226 12.15 -0.52 17.63
CA TYR A 226 11.25 -1.67 17.82
C TYR A 226 11.95 -3.00 17.56
N ALA A 227 12.75 -3.06 16.52
CA ALA A 227 13.45 -4.28 16.10
C ALA A 227 14.59 -3.93 15.13
N GLU A 228 15.45 -4.91 14.90
CA GLU A 228 16.46 -4.91 13.84
C GLU A 228 15.98 -5.76 12.66
N VAL A 229 16.17 -5.28 11.43
CA VAL A 229 15.98 -6.11 10.23
C VAL A 229 17.24 -6.96 10.05
N ALA A 230 17.27 -8.12 10.67
CA ALA A 230 18.46 -8.99 10.71
C ALA A 230 18.75 -9.67 9.37
N GLY A 231 17.72 -9.97 8.58
CA GLY A 231 17.89 -10.68 7.31
C GLY A 231 16.68 -10.54 6.40
N PHE A 232 16.92 -10.87 5.13
CA PHE A 232 15.93 -10.86 4.08
C PHE A 232 16.26 -11.97 3.06
N GLY A 233 15.24 -12.62 2.55
CA GLY A 233 15.36 -13.61 1.48
C GLY A 233 14.18 -13.55 0.53
N MET A 234 14.42 -13.81 -0.74
CA MET A 234 13.39 -13.93 -1.77
C MET A 234 13.76 -15.03 -2.76
N ASN A 235 12.74 -15.72 -3.25
CA ASN A 235 12.91 -16.78 -4.25
C ASN A 235 11.66 -16.88 -5.13
N ALA A 236 11.75 -17.72 -6.15
CA ALA A 236 10.62 -18.14 -6.97
C ALA A 236 10.66 -19.66 -7.10
N ASP A 237 9.51 -20.30 -7.31
CA ASP A 237 9.42 -21.75 -7.48
C ASP A 237 9.85 -22.21 -8.89
N GLY A 238 9.83 -21.32 -9.87
CA GLY A 238 10.23 -21.57 -11.25
C GLY A 238 9.34 -22.60 -11.97
N LYS A 239 8.12 -22.83 -11.47
CA LYS A 239 7.27 -23.92 -11.94
C LYS A 239 5.94 -23.46 -12.50
N ASP A 240 5.16 -22.69 -11.74
CA ASP A 240 3.78 -22.36 -12.07
C ASP A 240 3.45 -20.95 -11.58
N MET A 241 2.42 -20.29 -12.17
CA MET A 241 1.99 -18.97 -11.77
C MET A 241 1.05 -18.99 -10.54
N ILE A 242 0.40 -20.12 -10.27
CA ILE A 242 -0.69 -20.18 -9.27
C ILE A 242 -0.50 -21.37 -8.31
N ASN A 243 0.06 -22.50 -8.75
CA ASN A 243 0.21 -23.76 -8.01
C ASN A 243 1.64 -24.01 -7.54
#